data_2fbbff55fe875fa78049ef4a5cb660fc
#
_entry.id   2fbbff55fe875fa78049ef4a5cb660fc
#
_cell.length_a   1.000
_cell.length_b   1.000
_cell.length_c   1.000
_cell.angle_alpha   90.00
_cell.angle_beta   90.00
_cell.angle_gamma   90.00
#
_symmetry.space_group_name_H-M   'P 1'
#
loop_
_entity.id
_entity.type
_entity.pdbx_description
1 polymer ?
#
loop_
_entity_poly.entity_id
_entity_poly.type
_entity_poly.pdbx_seq_one_letter_code
_entity_poly.pdbx_strand_id
1 'polypeptide(L)'
;MLKKLLVTIISIGLLTSCTSSTTNHQEKDSLKVITTIFPPYDFIREIAGEKVSLSMLIPLGSETHHYEPTIQDMKNIADCDIFIYTGGESDEWVSNLLKDIDTSNITIIKLMDVVDIVEEEIKEGMDVEEEDDDGNDDEEAHDYDEHVWTSLRNSMIIVQELSKQLIALDPANTTVYQENTMNYLQQLQTLDNEFSQVVENASRNTLIFGDRFPFRYFVEDYNLDYYAAFPGCSTMSDASASTITFLIDKVKQENIPVVFYIEFSTELIADVIVESTNATKLIFNSAHTISKEDFDNGVTYLSIMQQNLDNLKVALYD
;
A
#
# COMPACT_ATOMS: atom_id res chain seq x y z
N MET A 1 -5.73 8.67 103.29
CA MET A 1 -5.89 7.46 102.52
C MET A 1 -6.62 7.82 101.23
N LEU A 2 -5.91 7.96 100.15
CA LEU A 2 -6.40 8.54 98.89
C LEU A 2 -6.78 7.42 97.90
N LYS A 3 -8.06 7.24 97.58
CA LYS A 3 -8.53 6.28 96.61
C LYS A 3 -8.31 6.90 95.22
N LYS A 4 -7.47 6.26 94.40
CA LYS A 4 -7.29 6.62 92.95
C LYS A 4 -8.45 6.02 92.19
N LEU A 5 -9.20 6.87 91.51
CA LEU A 5 -10.24 6.50 90.54
C LEU A 5 -9.60 6.38 89.16
N LEU A 6 -9.64 5.21 88.53
CA LEU A 6 -9.11 4.92 87.22
C LEU A 6 -10.25 5.11 86.22
N VAL A 7 -10.16 6.12 85.40
CA VAL A 7 -11.13 6.37 84.31
C VAL A 7 -10.56 5.71 83.05
N THR A 8 -11.24 4.67 82.60
CA THR A 8 -10.92 4.00 81.31
C THR A 8 -11.69 4.68 80.21
N ILE A 9 -10.98 5.38 79.30
CA ILE A 9 -11.55 5.98 78.09
C ILE A 9 -11.55 4.90 76.99
N ILE A 10 -12.74 4.45 76.62
CA ILE A 10 -12.92 3.56 75.46
C ILE A 10 -12.99 4.45 74.19
N SER A 11 -11.94 4.44 73.42
CA SER A 11 -11.90 5.09 72.06
C SER A 11 -12.55 4.15 71.06
N ILE A 12 -13.75 4.51 70.59
CA ILE A 12 -14.42 3.86 69.45
C ILE A 12 -13.82 4.42 68.17
N GLY A 13 -12.92 3.67 67.54
CA GLY A 13 -12.40 3.96 66.27
C GLY A 13 -13.43 3.65 65.13
N LEU A 14 -13.96 4.68 64.52
CA LEU A 14 -14.75 4.57 63.27
C LEU A 14 -13.82 4.20 62.13
N LEU A 15 -13.81 2.93 61.77
CA LEU A 15 -13.19 2.46 60.53
C LEU A 15 -14.09 2.85 59.35
N THR A 16 -13.83 3.99 58.73
CA THR A 16 -14.36 4.32 57.42
C THR A 16 -13.61 3.47 56.38
N SER A 17 -14.23 2.36 56.00
CA SER A 17 -13.81 1.54 54.86
C SER A 17 -14.11 2.32 53.57
N CYS A 18 -13.09 2.98 52.99
CA CYS A 18 -13.13 3.41 51.62
C CYS A 18 -13.09 2.17 50.72
N THR A 19 -14.23 1.70 50.26
CA THR A 19 -14.33 0.79 49.14
C THR A 19 -13.92 1.56 47.88
N SER A 20 -12.64 1.50 47.54
CA SER A 20 -12.17 1.85 46.20
C SER A 20 -12.83 0.87 45.23
N SER A 21 -13.87 1.31 44.54
CA SER A 21 -14.36 0.62 43.37
C SER A 21 -13.23 0.69 42.32
N THR A 22 -12.37 -0.32 42.31
CA THR A 22 -11.53 -0.63 41.17
C THR A 22 -12.50 -1.02 40.06
N THR A 23 -12.89 -0.04 39.23
CA THR A 23 -13.36 -0.33 37.87
C THR A 23 -12.20 -1.07 37.23
N ASN A 24 -12.31 -2.40 37.12
CA ASN A 24 -11.54 -3.16 36.17
C ASN A 24 -11.93 -2.59 34.79
N HIS A 25 -11.20 -1.59 34.30
CA HIS A 25 -11.04 -1.41 32.88
C HIS A 25 -10.29 -2.68 32.45
N GLN A 26 -11.00 -3.69 31.97
CA GLN A 26 -10.40 -4.59 31.01
C GLN A 26 -9.92 -3.66 29.91
N GLU A 27 -8.61 -3.44 29.77
CA GLU A 27 -8.01 -2.93 28.55
C GLU A 27 -8.54 -3.86 27.46
N LYS A 28 -9.44 -3.35 26.63
CA LYS A 28 -9.87 -4.05 25.44
C LYS A 28 -8.57 -4.25 24.66
N ASP A 29 -8.22 -5.48 24.36
CA ASP A 29 -7.06 -5.76 23.52
C ASP A 29 -7.16 -4.87 22.26
N SER A 30 -6.05 -4.26 21.87
CA SER A 30 -6.02 -3.41 20.66
C SER A 30 -6.47 -4.22 19.46
N LEU A 31 -7.21 -3.59 18.52
CA LEU A 31 -7.61 -4.25 17.28
C LEU A 31 -6.38 -4.82 16.56
N LYS A 32 -6.48 -6.07 16.15
CA LYS A 32 -5.45 -6.74 15.32
C LYS A 32 -5.76 -6.51 13.87
N VAL A 33 -4.90 -5.78 13.20
CA VAL A 33 -5.01 -5.47 11.76
C VAL A 33 -3.88 -6.16 11.02
N ILE A 34 -4.24 -6.90 9.97
CA ILE A 34 -3.27 -7.54 9.06
C ILE A 34 -3.48 -7.00 7.66
N THR A 35 -2.40 -6.63 7.00
CA THR A 35 -2.38 -6.23 5.59
C THR A 35 -1.48 -7.18 4.79
N THR A 36 -1.74 -7.36 3.50
CA THR A 36 -0.85 -8.17 2.65
C THR A 36 0.44 -7.41 2.35
N ILE A 37 0.34 -6.14 1.92
CA ILE A 37 1.43 -5.34 1.37
C ILE A 37 1.62 -4.00 2.11
N PHE A 38 2.64 -3.24 1.70
CA PHE A 38 3.07 -2.01 2.38
C PHE A 38 2.05 -0.84 2.31
N PRO A 39 1.42 -0.48 1.17
CA PRO A 39 0.54 0.68 1.13
C PRO A 39 -0.59 0.66 2.16
N PRO A 40 -1.44 -0.38 2.25
CA PRO A 40 -2.48 -0.43 3.28
C PRO A 40 -1.90 -0.52 4.71
N TYR A 41 -0.73 -1.13 4.90
CA TYR A 41 -0.03 -1.10 6.18
C TYR A 41 0.28 0.34 6.59
N ASP A 42 0.86 1.12 5.69
CA ASP A 42 1.23 2.51 5.96
C ASP A 42 -0.01 3.39 6.19
N PHE A 43 -1.08 3.18 5.43
CA PHE A 43 -2.34 3.91 5.63
C PHE A 43 -2.94 3.66 7.00
N ILE A 44 -2.96 2.41 7.47
CA ILE A 44 -3.41 2.07 8.83
C ILE A 44 -2.47 2.68 9.88
N ARG A 45 -1.16 2.66 9.67
CA ARG A 45 -0.17 3.28 10.54
C ARG A 45 -0.43 4.78 10.70
N GLU A 46 -0.71 5.48 9.61
CA GLU A 46 -1.00 6.91 9.60
C GLU A 46 -2.35 7.24 10.27
N ILE A 47 -3.37 6.40 10.09
CA ILE A 47 -4.70 6.60 10.70
C ILE A 47 -4.67 6.25 12.20
N ALA A 48 -4.12 5.11 12.55
CA ALA A 48 -4.31 4.51 13.88
C ALA A 48 -3.13 4.70 14.83
N GLY A 49 -1.91 4.91 14.32
CA GLY A 49 -0.71 4.97 15.14
C GLY A 49 -0.58 3.71 16.00
N GLU A 50 -0.37 3.89 17.29
CA GLU A 50 -0.21 2.81 18.28
C GLU A 50 -1.55 2.27 18.84
N LYS A 51 -2.70 2.67 18.27
CA LYS A 51 -4.03 2.25 18.77
C LYS A 51 -4.42 0.85 18.34
N VAL A 52 -3.73 0.29 17.35
CA VAL A 52 -3.97 -1.04 16.80
C VAL A 52 -2.69 -1.89 16.86
N SER A 53 -2.86 -3.20 16.86
CA SER A 53 -1.77 -4.15 16.65
C SER A 53 -1.69 -4.43 15.15
N LEU A 54 -0.80 -3.74 14.46
CA LEU A 54 -0.66 -3.77 13.01
C LEU A 54 0.48 -4.68 12.57
N SER A 55 0.22 -5.53 11.59
CA SER A 55 1.24 -6.38 10.97
C SER A 55 1.03 -6.47 9.46
N MET A 56 2.14 -6.62 8.75
CA MET A 56 2.16 -6.89 7.32
C MET A 56 2.53 -8.35 7.10
N LEU A 57 1.83 -9.02 6.18
CA LEU A 57 1.95 -10.45 5.95
C LEU A 57 3.16 -10.78 5.06
N ILE A 58 3.24 -10.12 3.91
CA ILE A 58 4.32 -10.34 2.95
C ILE A 58 5.59 -9.68 3.48
N PRO A 59 6.71 -10.40 3.57
CA PRO A 59 7.95 -9.85 4.11
C PRO A 59 8.47 -8.67 3.29
N LEU A 60 9.08 -7.70 3.97
CA LEU A 60 9.70 -6.54 3.35
C LEU A 60 10.71 -6.92 2.25
N GLY A 61 10.61 -6.27 1.11
CA GLY A 61 11.50 -6.50 -0.04
C GLY A 61 11.28 -7.83 -0.77
N SER A 62 10.18 -8.53 -0.47
CA SER A 62 9.82 -9.78 -1.15
C SER A 62 8.96 -9.51 -2.37
N GLU A 63 9.09 -10.38 -3.37
CA GLU A 63 8.19 -10.44 -4.51
C GLU A 63 6.80 -10.91 -4.04
N THR A 64 5.75 -10.23 -4.50
CA THR A 64 4.39 -10.44 -4.03
C THR A 64 3.61 -11.43 -4.89
N HIS A 65 3.86 -11.47 -6.21
CA HIS A 65 3.14 -12.32 -7.16
C HIS A 65 3.32 -13.83 -6.92
N HIS A 66 4.34 -14.25 -6.17
CA HIS A 66 4.61 -15.64 -5.84
C HIS A 66 4.49 -15.95 -4.35
N TYR A 67 3.78 -15.11 -3.61
CA TYR A 67 3.63 -15.34 -2.18
C TYR A 67 2.71 -16.51 -1.88
N GLU A 68 3.21 -17.47 -1.11
CA GLU A 68 2.44 -18.58 -0.57
C GLU A 68 2.30 -18.44 0.95
N PRO A 69 1.07 -18.33 1.50
CA PRO A 69 0.88 -18.16 2.93
C PRO A 69 1.32 -19.40 3.72
N THR A 70 2.01 -19.17 4.81
CA THR A 70 2.38 -20.22 5.75
C THR A 70 1.19 -20.61 6.64
N ILE A 71 1.28 -21.77 7.32
CA ILE A 71 0.28 -22.16 8.33
C ILE A 71 0.17 -21.10 9.45
N GLN A 72 1.26 -20.39 9.74
CA GLN A 72 1.23 -19.32 10.75
C GLN A 72 0.48 -18.10 10.26
N ASP A 73 0.61 -17.76 8.98
CA ASP A 73 -0.13 -16.64 8.36
C ASP A 73 -1.63 -16.93 8.36
N MET A 74 -2.02 -18.16 8.01
CA MET A 74 -3.43 -18.60 8.09
C MET A 74 -4.00 -18.44 9.50
N LYS A 75 -3.22 -18.81 10.54
CA LYS A 75 -3.65 -18.63 11.93
C LYS A 75 -3.75 -17.17 12.33
N ASN A 76 -2.77 -16.36 11.91
CA ASN A 76 -2.76 -14.93 12.21
C ASN A 76 -3.99 -14.25 11.60
N ILE A 77 -4.33 -14.58 10.34
CA ILE A 77 -5.52 -14.06 9.66
C ILE A 77 -6.80 -14.53 10.37
N ALA A 78 -6.89 -15.80 10.74
CA ALA A 78 -8.06 -16.32 11.47
C ALA A 78 -8.28 -15.68 12.86
N ASP A 79 -7.22 -15.12 13.47
CA ASP A 79 -7.21 -14.48 14.79
C ASP A 79 -7.25 -12.95 14.72
N CYS A 80 -7.32 -12.33 13.51
CA CYS A 80 -7.35 -10.88 13.40
C CYS A 80 -8.78 -10.30 13.43
N ASP A 81 -8.89 -9.00 13.69
CA ASP A 81 -10.15 -8.25 13.64
C ASP A 81 -10.40 -7.66 12.25
N ILE A 82 -9.32 -7.26 11.56
CA ILE A 82 -9.36 -6.69 10.21
C ILE A 82 -8.28 -7.33 9.36
N PHE A 83 -8.67 -7.86 8.20
CA PHE A 83 -7.77 -8.33 7.17
C PHE A 83 -7.93 -7.49 5.90
N ILE A 84 -6.83 -6.90 5.41
CA ILE A 84 -6.80 -6.00 4.27
C ILE A 84 -5.87 -6.59 3.21
N TYR A 85 -6.38 -6.76 2.01
CA TYR A 85 -5.63 -7.26 0.87
C TYR A 85 -6.02 -6.48 -0.40
N THR A 86 -5.21 -6.55 -1.44
CA THR A 86 -5.45 -5.80 -2.67
C THR A 86 -6.55 -6.43 -3.50
N GLY A 87 -6.46 -7.70 -3.74
CA GLY A 87 -7.15 -8.45 -4.77
C GLY A 87 -6.28 -8.55 -6.04
N GLY A 88 -6.85 -9.02 -7.14
CA GLY A 88 -6.09 -9.27 -8.36
C GLY A 88 -5.28 -10.55 -8.28
N GLU A 89 -4.33 -10.67 -9.19
CA GLU A 89 -3.52 -11.88 -9.41
C GLU A 89 -2.60 -12.18 -8.21
N SER A 90 -1.93 -11.17 -7.67
CA SER A 90 -1.02 -11.32 -6.52
C SER A 90 -1.70 -11.88 -5.27
N ASP A 91 -3.00 -11.71 -5.13
CA ASP A 91 -3.79 -12.13 -3.96
C ASP A 91 -4.77 -13.27 -4.27
N GLU A 92 -4.63 -14.01 -5.38
CA GLU A 92 -5.52 -15.15 -5.71
C GLU A 92 -5.61 -16.21 -4.61
N TRP A 93 -4.49 -16.45 -3.92
CA TRP A 93 -4.42 -17.37 -2.78
C TRP A 93 -5.39 -17.00 -1.65
N VAL A 94 -5.73 -15.71 -1.50
CA VAL A 94 -6.65 -15.20 -0.46
C VAL A 94 -8.03 -15.82 -0.60
N SER A 95 -8.53 -15.94 -1.83
CA SER A 95 -9.85 -16.51 -2.10
C SER A 95 -9.99 -17.95 -1.61
N ASN A 96 -8.94 -18.74 -1.69
CA ASN A 96 -8.92 -20.12 -1.21
C ASN A 96 -8.79 -20.14 0.32
N LEU A 97 -7.89 -19.36 0.89
CA LEU A 97 -7.70 -19.26 2.33
C LEU A 97 -9.00 -18.86 3.05
N LEU A 98 -9.71 -17.85 2.56
CA LEU A 98 -10.94 -17.36 3.18
C LEU A 98 -12.08 -18.38 3.16
N LYS A 99 -12.04 -19.39 2.27
CA LYS A 99 -13.00 -20.51 2.29
C LYS A 99 -12.72 -21.51 3.40
N ASP A 100 -11.47 -21.60 3.83
CA ASP A 100 -10.97 -22.61 4.76
C ASP A 100 -10.96 -22.13 6.23
N ILE A 101 -11.19 -20.85 6.49
CA ILE A 101 -11.21 -20.25 7.83
C ILE A 101 -12.61 -19.70 8.18
N ASP A 102 -12.90 -19.59 9.48
CA ASP A 102 -14.10 -18.90 9.95
C ASP A 102 -13.91 -17.38 9.92
N THR A 103 -14.57 -16.72 8.97
CA THR A 103 -14.50 -15.28 8.74
C THR A 103 -15.59 -14.48 9.46
N SER A 104 -16.44 -15.12 10.25
CA SER A 104 -17.64 -14.50 10.84
C SER A 104 -17.36 -13.30 11.76
N ASN A 105 -16.16 -13.22 12.30
CA ASN A 105 -15.71 -12.16 13.20
C ASN A 105 -14.59 -11.28 12.61
N ILE A 106 -14.27 -11.46 11.35
CA ILE A 106 -13.18 -10.72 10.68
C ILE A 106 -13.80 -9.72 9.70
N THR A 107 -13.41 -8.46 9.80
CA THR A 107 -13.71 -7.47 8.75
C THR A 107 -12.70 -7.63 7.63
N ILE A 108 -13.18 -8.07 6.46
CA ILE A 108 -12.35 -8.30 5.28
C ILE A 108 -12.50 -7.12 4.35
N ILE A 109 -11.39 -6.52 3.93
CA ILE A 109 -11.35 -5.38 3.01
C ILE A 109 -10.48 -5.74 1.82
N LYS A 110 -11.10 -5.84 0.64
CA LYS A 110 -10.42 -5.95 -0.64
C LYS A 110 -10.31 -4.56 -1.24
N LEU A 111 -9.09 -4.07 -1.48
CA LEU A 111 -8.88 -2.69 -1.93
C LEU A 111 -9.50 -2.42 -3.31
N MET A 112 -9.44 -3.39 -4.22
CA MET A 112 -10.07 -3.28 -5.54
C MET A 112 -11.60 -3.14 -5.48
N ASP A 113 -12.25 -3.55 -4.39
CA ASP A 113 -13.69 -3.36 -4.20
C ASP A 113 -14.03 -1.96 -3.64
N VAL A 114 -13.04 -1.17 -3.26
CA VAL A 114 -13.20 0.15 -2.63
C VAL A 114 -13.17 1.27 -3.67
N VAL A 115 -12.53 1.05 -4.82
CA VAL A 115 -12.30 2.03 -5.87
C VAL A 115 -12.84 1.58 -7.22
N ASP A 116 -12.96 2.50 -8.16
CA ASP A 116 -13.24 2.14 -9.55
C ASP A 116 -12.00 1.50 -10.16
N ILE A 117 -12.15 0.28 -10.69
CA ILE A 117 -11.04 -0.48 -11.28
C ILE A 117 -10.93 -0.22 -12.78
N VAL A 118 -9.69 -0.28 -13.30
CA VAL A 118 -9.39 -0.16 -14.73
C VAL A 118 -8.72 -1.43 -15.23
N GLU A 119 -8.98 -1.75 -16.51
CA GLU A 119 -8.34 -2.88 -17.18
C GLU A 119 -6.84 -2.64 -17.33
N GLU A 120 -6.04 -3.72 -17.21
CA GLU A 120 -4.64 -3.68 -17.58
C GLU A 120 -4.51 -3.35 -19.09
N GLU A 121 -3.52 -2.58 -19.46
CA GLU A 121 -3.30 -2.14 -20.83
C GLU A 121 -1.99 -2.70 -21.37
N ILE A 122 -2.08 -3.50 -22.43
CA ILE A 122 -0.90 -3.94 -23.16
C ILE A 122 -0.59 -2.90 -24.26
N LYS A 123 0.49 -2.17 -24.09
CA LYS A 123 0.96 -1.16 -25.04
C LYS A 123 1.83 -1.77 -26.13
N GLU A 124 1.89 -1.07 -27.28
CA GLU A 124 2.80 -1.42 -28.38
C GLU A 124 4.25 -1.56 -27.89
N GLY A 125 4.86 -2.69 -28.20
CA GLY A 125 6.25 -3.00 -27.89
C GLY A 125 6.50 -3.68 -26.56
N MET A 126 5.47 -3.90 -25.75
CA MET A 126 5.59 -4.72 -24.54
C MET A 126 5.76 -6.20 -24.90
N ASP A 127 6.60 -6.89 -24.14
CA ASP A 127 6.57 -8.35 -24.07
C ASP A 127 5.44 -8.79 -23.12
N VAL A 128 4.70 -9.78 -23.53
CA VAL A 128 3.63 -10.41 -22.74
C VAL A 128 3.96 -11.88 -22.55
N GLU A 129 3.51 -12.45 -21.44
CA GLU A 129 3.60 -13.88 -21.19
C GLU A 129 2.74 -14.62 -22.24
N GLU A 130 3.29 -15.68 -22.84
CA GLU A 130 2.50 -16.55 -23.71
C GLU A 130 1.57 -17.38 -22.81
N GLU A 131 0.29 -17.07 -22.82
CA GLU A 131 -0.69 -17.95 -22.21
C GLU A 131 -0.71 -19.28 -22.98
N ASP A 132 -0.58 -20.40 -22.28
CA ASP A 132 -0.81 -21.71 -22.86
C ASP A 132 -2.29 -21.79 -23.28
N ASP A 133 -2.54 -21.60 -24.59
CA ASP A 133 -3.86 -21.70 -25.22
C ASP A 133 -4.38 -23.16 -25.10
N ASP A 134 -4.97 -23.50 -23.97
CA ASP A 134 -5.63 -24.79 -23.73
C ASP A 134 -7.08 -24.83 -24.25
N GLY A 135 -7.47 -23.89 -25.08
CA GLY A 135 -8.60 -24.01 -26.00
C GLY A 135 -9.99 -23.97 -25.33
N ASN A 136 -10.10 -23.42 -24.14
CA ASN A 136 -11.39 -23.09 -23.55
C ASN A 136 -11.77 -21.65 -23.92
N ASP A 137 -12.72 -21.52 -24.86
CA ASP A 137 -13.43 -20.28 -25.21
C ASP A 137 -14.35 -19.84 -24.05
N ASP A 138 -13.85 -19.68 -22.84
CA ASP A 138 -14.59 -19.08 -21.75
C ASP A 138 -14.21 -17.59 -21.68
N GLU A 139 -15.19 -16.74 -21.99
CA GLU A 139 -15.29 -15.29 -21.86
C GLU A 139 -13.96 -14.59 -21.56
N GLU A 140 -13.49 -13.72 -22.47
CA GLU A 140 -12.31 -12.88 -22.27
C GLU A 140 -12.28 -12.39 -20.82
N ALA A 141 -11.46 -13.02 -19.98
CA ALA A 141 -11.25 -12.56 -18.63
C ALA A 141 -10.52 -11.22 -18.74
N HIS A 142 -11.23 -10.12 -18.52
CA HIS A 142 -10.63 -8.81 -18.46
C HIS A 142 -9.77 -8.75 -17.21
N ASP A 143 -8.46 -8.77 -17.39
CA ASP A 143 -7.52 -8.58 -16.29
C ASP A 143 -7.53 -7.11 -15.88
N TYR A 144 -7.93 -6.86 -14.65
CA TYR A 144 -7.90 -5.52 -14.07
C TYR A 144 -6.57 -5.29 -13.37
N ASP A 145 -5.98 -4.13 -13.60
CA ASP A 145 -4.76 -3.72 -12.89
C ASP A 145 -5.01 -3.66 -11.38
N GLU A 146 -4.21 -4.36 -10.61
CA GLU A 146 -4.35 -4.47 -9.15
C GLU A 146 -3.70 -3.33 -8.38
N HIS A 147 -2.84 -2.50 -9.03
CA HIS A 147 -2.01 -1.48 -8.39
C HIS A 147 -2.80 -0.21 -8.06
N VAL A 148 -3.99 -0.37 -7.45
CA VAL A 148 -4.96 0.71 -7.19
C VAL A 148 -4.40 1.86 -6.35
N TRP A 149 -3.43 1.58 -5.48
CA TRP A 149 -2.79 2.56 -4.59
C TRP A 149 -1.81 3.49 -5.31
N THR A 150 -1.40 3.20 -6.55
CA THR A 150 -0.51 4.07 -7.32
C THR A 150 -1.19 5.38 -7.71
N SER A 151 -2.51 5.43 -7.72
CA SER A 151 -3.31 6.65 -7.75
C SER A 151 -3.41 7.27 -6.35
N LEU A 152 -3.03 8.55 -6.22
CA LEU A 152 -3.26 9.30 -4.97
C LEU A 152 -4.76 9.50 -4.69
N ARG A 153 -5.58 9.60 -5.73
CA ARG A 153 -7.04 9.75 -5.62
C ARG A 153 -7.68 8.49 -5.08
N ASN A 154 -7.31 7.33 -5.59
CA ASN A 154 -7.72 6.04 -5.05
C ASN A 154 -7.22 5.85 -3.62
N SER A 155 -5.97 6.22 -3.34
CA SER A 155 -5.40 6.16 -1.99
C SER A 155 -6.20 6.99 -0.99
N MET A 156 -6.70 8.17 -1.38
CA MET A 156 -7.58 8.98 -0.51
C MET A 156 -8.92 8.27 -0.25
N ILE A 157 -9.51 7.60 -1.23
CA ILE A 157 -10.75 6.82 -1.07
C ILE A 157 -10.50 5.63 -0.13
N ILE A 158 -9.41 4.89 -0.35
CA ILE A 158 -9.00 3.76 0.49
C ILE A 158 -8.81 4.21 1.94
N VAL A 159 -8.06 5.28 2.19
CA VAL A 159 -7.81 5.84 3.53
C VAL A 159 -9.12 6.19 4.23
N GLN A 160 -10.10 6.76 3.53
CA GLN A 160 -11.42 7.06 4.09
C GLN A 160 -12.19 5.80 4.49
N GLU A 161 -12.19 4.76 3.65
CA GLU A 161 -12.85 3.50 3.97
C GLU A 161 -12.17 2.80 5.15
N LEU A 162 -10.83 2.73 5.16
CA LEU A 162 -10.08 2.15 6.27
C LEU A 162 -10.37 2.85 7.61
N SER A 163 -10.40 4.17 7.59
CA SER A 163 -10.76 4.98 8.78
C SER A 163 -12.18 4.69 9.26
N LYS A 164 -13.14 4.59 8.36
CA LYS A 164 -14.53 4.25 8.65
C LYS A 164 -14.64 2.88 9.34
N GLN A 165 -13.93 1.87 8.87
CA GLN A 165 -13.92 0.53 9.44
C GLN A 165 -13.26 0.52 10.84
N LEU A 166 -12.13 1.22 11.02
CA LEU A 166 -11.49 1.38 12.33
C LEU A 166 -12.42 2.04 13.35
N ILE A 167 -13.12 3.11 12.97
CA ILE A 167 -14.08 3.81 13.83
C ILE A 167 -15.26 2.90 14.22
N ALA A 168 -15.75 2.10 13.28
CA ALA A 168 -16.86 1.18 13.54
C ALA A 168 -16.48 0.09 14.57
N LEU A 169 -15.26 -0.44 14.51
CA LEU A 169 -14.78 -1.53 15.34
C LEU A 169 -14.20 -1.05 16.67
N ASP A 170 -13.64 0.16 16.71
CA ASP A 170 -13.06 0.78 17.91
C ASP A 170 -13.56 2.23 18.10
N PRO A 171 -14.83 2.39 18.51
CA PRO A 171 -15.42 3.72 18.74
C PRO A 171 -14.75 4.53 19.85
N ALA A 172 -13.98 3.88 20.72
CA ALA A 172 -13.26 4.56 21.81
C ALA A 172 -12.14 5.49 21.28
N ASN A 173 -11.56 5.18 20.14
CA ASN A 173 -10.49 5.95 19.48
C ASN A 173 -10.97 6.80 18.31
N THR A 174 -12.28 6.97 18.10
CA THR A 174 -12.88 7.71 16.98
C THR A 174 -12.21 9.06 16.71
N THR A 175 -12.01 9.87 17.75
CA THR A 175 -11.42 11.22 17.61
C THR A 175 -10.01 11.15 17.02
N VAL A 176 -9.18 10.22 17.50
CA VAL A 176 -7.81 10.03 17.01
C VAL A 176 -7.82 9.63 15.54
N TYR A 177 -8.64 8.64 15.18
CA TYR A 177 -8.75 8.19 13.80
C TYR A 177 -9.22 9.30 12.86
N GLN A 178 -10.24 10.09 13.27
CA GLN A 178 -10.75 11.19 12.47
C GLN A 178 -9.72 12.31 12.27
N GLU A 179 -9.03 12.73 13.33
CA GLU A 179 -8.01 13.78 13.27
C GLU A 179 -6.84 13.35 12.38
N ASN A 180 -6.32 12.14 12.57
CA ASN A 180 -5.23 11.61 11.78
C ASN A 180 -5.62 11.45 10.31
N THR A 181 -6.82 10.89 10.05
CA THR A 181 -7.35 10.73 8.68
C THR A 181 -7.44 12.07 7.97
N MET A 182 -8.01 13.10 8.61
CA MET A 182 -8.10 14.44 8.00
C MET A 182 -6.73 15.00 7.66
N ASN A 183 -5.77 14.87 8.57
CA ASN A 183 -4.41 15.36 8.36
C ASN A 183 -3.72 14.61 7.20
N TYR A 184 -3.88 13.31 7.13
CA TYR A 184 -3.27 12.49 6.09
C TYR A 184 -3.90 12.76 4.71
N LEU A 185 -5.23 12.83 4.63
CA LEU A 185 -5.94 13.21 3.41
C LEU A 185 -5.53 14.59 2.89
N GLN A 186 -5.28 15.55 3.78
CA GLN A 186 -4.79 16.88 3.38
C GLN A 186 -3.39 16.79 2.76
N GLN A 187 -2.51 15.94 3.27
CA GLN A 187 -1.16 15.73 2.71
C GLN A 187 -1.24 15.06 1.34
N LEU A 188 -2.06 13.99 1.20
CA LEU A 188 -2.29 13.32 -0.07
C LEU A 188 -2.87 14.26 -1.12
N GLN A 189 -3.87 15.07 -0.76
CA GLN A 189 -4.46 16.06 -1.67
C GLN A 189 -3.47 17.14 -2.08
N THR A 190 -2.59 17.57 -1.17
CA THR A 190 -1.54 18.53 -1.50
C THR A 190 -0.60 17.95 -2.55
N LEU A 191 -0.19 16.70 -2.36
CA LEU A 191 0.70 16.02 -3.30
C LEU A 191 0.02 15.75 -4.65
N ASP A 192 -1.27 15.34 -4.67
CA ASP A 192 -2.05 15.20 -5.92
C ASP A 192 -2.10 16.51 -6.72
N ASN A 193 -2.32 17.64 -6.03
CA ASN A 193 -2.30 18.96 -6.66
C ASN A 193 -0.91 19.31 -7.22
N GLU A 194 0.18 18.92 -6.54
CA GLU A 194 1.54 19.15 -7.02
C GLU A 194 1.83 18.29 -8.27
N PHE A 195 1.42 17.03 -8.32
CA PHE A 195 1.50 16.20 -9.52
C PHE A 195 0.72 16.83 -10.69
N SER A 196 -0.52 17.24 -10.44
CA SER A 196 -1.34 17.91 -11.45
C SER A 196 -0.64 19.16 -12.01
N GLN A 197 -0.08 20.02 -11.15
CA GLN A 197 0.65 21.21 -11.58
C GLN A 197 1.91 20.88 -12.39
N VAL A 198 2.64 19.82 -12.02
CA VAL A 198 3.81 19.37 -12.77
C VAL A 198 3.42 18.95 -14.17
N VAL A 199 2.37 18.13 -14.30
CA VAL A 199 1.92 17.64 -15.62
C VAL A 199 1.31 18.75 -16.47
N GLU A 200 0.48 19.64 -15.88
CA GLU A 200 -0.12 20.78 -16.59
C GLU A 200 0.92 21.74 -17.20
N ASN A 201 2.08 21.89 -16.57
CA ASN A 201 3.15 22.77 -17.02
C ASN A 201 4.26 22.05 -17.80
N ALA A 202 4.12 20.75 -18.03
CA ALA A 202 5.12 19.93 -18.68
C ALA A 202 5.21 20.22 -20.19
N SER A 203 6.39 20.02 -20.76
CA SER A 203 6.64 20.13 -22.20
C SER A 203 6.38 18.82 -22.94
N ARG A 204 6.25 17.72 -22.25
CA ARG A 204 5.95 16.36 -22.74
C ARG A 204 5.05 15.63 -21.76
N ASN A 205 4.43 14.54 -22.20
CA ASN A 205 3.54 13.72 -21.41
C ASN A 205 3.82 12.22 -21.51
N THR A 206 4.90 11.82 -22.19
CA THR A 206 5.27 10.42 -22.40
C THR A 206 6.33 9.99 -21.41
N LEU A 207 6.12 8.85 -20.76
CA LEU A 207 7.05 8.20 -19.83
C LEU A 207 7.60 6.92 -20.47
N ILE A 208 8.87 6.59 -20.19
CA ILE A 208 9.47 5.32 -20.63
C ILE A 208 9.91 4.53 -19.41
N PHE A 209 9.49 3.27 -19.36
CA PHE A 209 9.88 2.31 -18.34
C PHE A 209 10.69 1.17 -18.96
N GLY A 210 11.94 1.06 -18.56
CA GLY A 210 12.76 -0.12 -18.84
C GLY A 210 12.46 -1.24 -17.84
N ASP A 211 11.19 -1.51 -17.57
CA ASP A 211 10.70 -2.38 -16.52
C ASP A 211 9.22 -2.73 -16.73
N ARG A 212 8.59 -3.38 -15.71
CA ARG A 212 7.14 -3.52 -15.56
C ARG A 212 6.48 -2.16 -15.33
N PHE A 213 5.17 -2.07 -15.62
CA PHE A 213 4.42 -0.83 -15.51
C PHE A 213 3.23 -0.91 -14.54
N PRO A 214 3.43 -0.87 -13.22
CA PRO A 214 2.35 -0.91 -12.23
C PRO A 214 1.69 0.46 -11.98
N PHE A 215 1.63 1.35 -12.97
CA PHE A 215 1.19 2.74 -12.79
C PHE A 215 -0.02 3.10 -13.65
N ARG A 216 -0.86 2.11 -14.00
CA ARG A 216 -2.01 2.31 -14.87
C ARG A 216 -2.97 3.37 -14.33
N TYR A 217 -3.29 3.33 -13.02
CA TYR A 217 -4.14 4.33 -12.37
C TYR A 217 -3.47 5.71 -12.29
N PHE A 218 -2.16 5.74 -12.06
CA PHE A 218 -1.41 6.98 -11.99
C PHE A 218 -1.44 7.74 -13.33
N VAL A 219 -1.16 7.08 -14.44
CA VAL A 219 -1.17 7.73 -15.77
C VAL A 219 -2.58 8.15 -16.19
N GLU A 220 -3.62 7.41 -15.79
CA GLU A 220 -5.01 7.78 -16.00
C GLU A 220 -5.36 9.08 -15.26
N ASP A 221 -4.98 9.19 -13.99
CA ASP A 221 -5.25 10.37 -13.16
C ASP A 221 -4.70 11.66 -13.74
N TYR A 222 -3.51 11.58 -14.35
CA TYR A 222 -2.79 12.76 -14.84
C TYR A 222 -2.75 12.85 -16.37
N ASN A 223 -3.45 11.98 -17.11
CA ASN A 223 -3.47 11.93 -18.57
C ASN A 223 -2.06 11.91 -19.18
N LEU A 224 -1.21 11.03 -18.64
CA LEU A 224 0.12 10.74 -19.16
C LEU A 224 0.05 9.56 -20.13
N ASP A 225 0.95 9.55 -21.10
CA ASP A 225 1.20 8.40 -21.96
C ASP A 225 2.49 7.67 -21.53
N TYR A 226 2.63 6.42 -21.94
CA TYR A 226 3.78 5.62 -21.53
C TYR A 226 4.12 4.50 -22.51
N TYR A 227 5.37 4.04 -22.44
CA TYR A 227 5.82 2.77 -23.00
C TYR A 227 6.65 2.05 -21.95
N ALA A 228 6.54 0.73 -21.90
CA ALA A 228 7.22 -0.09 -20.91
C ALA A 228 7.68 -1.42 -21.51
N ALA A 229 8.55 -2.13 -20.78
CA ALA A 229 9.00 -3.44 -21.24
C ALA A 229 7.92 -4.50 -21.05
N PHE A 230 7.14 -4.41 -19.96
CA PHE A 230 6.12 -5.40 -19.58
C PHE A 230 4.89 -4.74 -18.98
N PRO A 231 3.72 -5.42 -18.98
CA PRO A 231 2.57 -5.05 -18.16
C PRO A 231 2.89 -5.01 -16.65
N GLY A 232 1.98 -4.46 -15.84
CA GLY A 232 2.18 -4.26 -14.40
C GLY A 232 2.33 -5.55 -13.61
N CYS A 233 1.48 -6.54 -13.91
CA CYS A 233 1.43 -7.83 -13.21
C CYS A 233 2.40 -8.88 -13.77
N SER A 234 3.17 -8.56 -14.83
CA SER A 234 4.10 -9.53 -15.42
C SER A 234 5.18 -10.01 -14.44
N THR A 235 5.45 -11.31 -14.47
CA THR A 235 6.54 -11.97 -13.73
C THR A 235 7.85 -11.98 -14.52
N MET A 236 7.84 -11.52 -15.78
CA MET A 236 9.00 -11.48 -16.65
C MET A 236 10.09 -10.53 -16.14
N SER A 237 11.34 -10.93 -16.28
CA SER A 237 12.51 -10.12 -15.91
C SER A 237 13.45 -9.80 -17.08
N ASP A 238 13.31 -10.55 -18.19
CA ASP A 238 14.16 -10.46 -19.37
C ASP A 238 13.33 -10.09 -20.59
N ALA A 239 13.53 -8.87 -21.10
CA ALA A 239 12.84 -8.40 -22.30
C ALA A 239 13.47 -8.92 -23.59
N SER A 240 12.65 -9.13 -24.63
CA SER A 240 13.11 -9.50 -25.96
C SER A 240 13.95 -8.38 -26.60
N ALA A 241 14.80 -8.76 -27.56
CA ALA A 241 15.59 -7.77 -28.30
C ALA A 241 14.70 -6.81 -29.11
N SER A 242 13.49 -7.23 -29.51
CA SER A 242 12.49 -6.36 -30.18
C SER A 242 11.97 -5.29 -29.25
N THR A 243 11.57 -5.63 -28.05
CA THR A 243 11.07 -4.70 -27.00
C THR A 243 12.15 -3.69 -26.61
N ILE A 244 13.38 -4.16 -26.34
CA ILE A 244 14.51 -3.26 -26.04
C ILE A 244 14.77 -2.30 -27.19
N THR A 245 14.77 -2.78 -28.45
CA THR A 245 14.99 -1.93 -29.63
C THR A 245 13.87 -0.90 -29.78
N PHE A 246 12.62 -1.32 -29.59
CA PHE A 246 11.46 -0.44 -29.65
C PHE A 246 11.57 0.71 -28.64
N LEU A 247 11.89 0.40 -27.37
CA LEU A 247 12.04 1.41 -26.33
C LEU A 247 13.22 2.37 -26.60
N ILE A 248 14.35 1.87 -27.10
CA ILE A 248 15.48 2.70 -27.53
C ILE A 248 15.07 3.67 -28.65
N ASP A 249 14.31 3.18 -29.63
CA ASP A 249 13.83 4.00 -30.75
C ASP A 249 12.84 5.06 -30.27
N LYS A 250 11.92 4.74 -29.34
CA LYS A 250 11.00 5.71 -28.73
C LYS A 250 11.76 6.81 -27.99
N VAL A 251 12.71 6.44 -27.13
CA VAL A 251 13.58 7.41 -26.42
C VAL A 251 14.27 8.37 -27.39
N LYS A 252 14.81 7.86 -28.50
CA LYS A 252 15.49 8.70 -29.52
C LYS A 252 14.54 9.58 -30.29
N GLN A 253 13.40 9.04 -30.75
CA GLN A 253 12.41 9.75 -31.57
C GLN A 253 11.76 10.89 -30.82
N GLU A 254 11.43 10.68 -29.57
CA GLU A 254 10.72 11.65 -28.74
C GLU A 254 11.66 12.49 -27.86
N ASN A 255 12.99 12.23 -27.93
CA ASN A 255 14.02 12.89 -27.11
C ASN A 255 13.69 12.79 -25.62
N ILE A 256 13.31 11.62 -25.15
CA ILE A 256 12.98 11.37 -23.74
C ILE A 256 14.24 11.44 -22.88
N PRO A 257 14.30 12.28 -21.83
CA PRO A 257 15.50 12.45 -21.03
C PRO A 257 15.68 11.40 -19.94
N VAL A 258 14.60 10.70 -19.57
CA VAL A 258 14.58 9.75 -18.44
C VAL A 258 13.95 8.43 -18.85
N VAL A 259 14.60 7.33 -18.46
CA VAL A 259 14.04 5.97 -18.47
C VAL A 259 13.83 5.56 -17.03
N PHE A 260 12.61 5.19 -16.69
CA PHE A 260 12.26 4.75 -15.35
C PHE A 260 12.49 3.25 -15.18
N TYR A 261 12.76 2.87 -13.93
CA TYR A 261 12.73 1.51 -13.42
C TYR A 261 11.98 1.50 -12.07
N ILE A 262 11.47 0.35 -11.64
CA ILE A 262 10.76 0.21 -10.36
C ILE A 262 11.68 -0.30 -9.26
N GLU A 263 11.22 -0.25 -8.02
CA GLU A 263 11.92 -0.80 -6.86
C GLU A 263 12.16 -2.31 -7.01
N PHE A 264 13.27 -2.80 -6.46
CA PHE A 264 13.71 -4.21 -6.46
C PHE A 264 13.91 -4.84 -7.85
N SER A 265 13.86 -4.05 -8.89
CA SER A 265 14.17 -4.48 -10.26
C SER A 265 15.67 -4.75 -10.43
N THR A 266 16.01 -5.52 -11.46
CA THR A 266 17.41 -5.75 -11.85
C THR A 266 18.05 -4.53 -12.52
N GLU A 267 17.25 -3.57 -12.98
CA GLU A 267 17.62 -2.38 -13.74
C GLU A 267 18.27 -2.66 -15.11
N LEU A 268 18.47 -3.91 -15.50
CA LEU A 268 19.24 -4.31 -16.69
C LEU A 268 18.67 -3.75 -17.99
N ILE A 269 17.34 -3.73 -18.13
CA ILE A 269 16.70 -3.20 -19.36
C ILE A 269 16.89 -1.70 -19.42
N ALA A 270 16.66 -0.98 -18.32
CA ALA A 270 16.89 0.46 -18.24
C ALA A 270 18.36 0.81 -18.53
N ASP A 271 19.34 0.02 -18.03
CA ASP A 271 20.75 0.20 -18.31
C ASP A 271 21.05 0.09 -19.80
N VAL A 272 20.56 -0.95 -20.48
CA VAL A 272 20.77 -1.13 -21.94
C VAL A 272 20.18 0.05 -22.74
N ILE A 273 19.02 0.55 -22.35
CA ILE A 273 18.37 1.69 -23.01
C ILE A 273 19.20 2.96 -22.82
N VAL A 274 19.64 3.29 -21.61
CA VAL A 274 20.43 4.51 -21.36
C VAL A 274 21.83 4.44 -21.96
N GLU A 275 22.48 3.26 -21.99
CA GLU A 275 23.75 3.06 -22.69
C GLU A 275 23.63 3.30 -24.22
N SER A 276 22.44 3.08 -24.79
CA SER A 276 22.16 3.23 -26.21
C SER A 276 21.59 4.59 -26.60
N THR A 277 21.33 5.47 -25.62
CA THR A 277 20.67 6.78 -25.80
C THR A 277 21.41 7.88 -25.04
N ASN A 278 20.81 9.07 -24.96
CA ASN A 278 21.30 10.15 -24.08
C ASN A 278 20.44 10.31 -22.82
N ALA A 279 19.51 9.39 -22.58
CA ALA A 279 18.66 9.41 -21.40
C ALA A 279 19.44 9.01 -20.12
N THR A 280 18.93 9.40 -18.99
CA THR A 280 19.37 8.94 -17.67
C THR A 280 18.32 8.01 -17.08
N LYS A 281 18.70 7.10 -16.18
CA LYS A 281 17.73 6.29 -15.47
C LYS A 281 17.38 6.88 -14.10
N LEU A 282 16.12 6.84 -13.74
CA LEU A 282 15.60 7.22 -12.42
C LEU A 282 14.60 6.17 -11.93
N ILE A 283 14.52 6.01 -10.63
CA ILE A 283 13.49 5.17 -10.03
C ILE A 283 12.12 5.85 -10.10
N PHE A 284 11.06 5.10 -10.40
CA PHE A 284 9.67 5.47 -10.15
C PHE A 284 9.07 4.33 -9.32
N ASN A 285 8.93 4.56 -8.03
CA ASN A 285 8.67 3.51 -7.05
C ASN A 285 7.16 3.26 -6.95
N SER A 286 6.73 2.01 -7.12
CA SER A 286 5.31 1.62 -7.02
C SER A 286 4.80 1.60 -5.57
N ALA A 287 5.68 1.65 -4.61
CA ALA A 287 5.39 1.47 -3.19
C ALA A 287 4.78 0.09 -2.85
N HIS A 288 4.85 -0.90 -3.73
CA HIS A 288 4.29 -2.23 -3.48
C HIS A 288 4.93 -2.88 -2.26
N THR A 289 6.24 -2.78 -2.16
CA THR A 289 7.03 -3.21 -1.01
C THR A 289 8.17 -2.23 -0.75
N ILE A 290 8.78 -2.27 0.43
CA ILE A 290 9.95 -1.46 0.75
C ILE A 290 11.04 -2.33 1.39
N SER A 291 12.28 -1.84 1.37
CA SER A 291 13.38 -2.52 2.04
C SER A 291 13.20 -2.50 3.56
N LYS A 292 13.82 -3.48 4.24
CA LYS A 292 13.86 -3.44 5.70
C LYS A 292 14.56 -2.17 6.23
N GLU A 293 15.57 -1.70 5.54
CA GLU A 293 16.31 -0.47 5.90
C GLU A 293 15.38 0.75 5.81
N ASP A 294 14.63 0.89 4.73
CA ASP A 294 13.68 2.00 4.54
C ASP A 294 12.55 1.93 5.58
N PHE A 295 12.06 0.73 5.87
CA PHE A 295 11.05 0.53 6.90
C PHE A 295 11.56 0.95 8.28
N ASP A 296 12.76 0.53 8.66
CA ASP A 296 13.40 0.88 9.94
C ASP A 296 13.72 2.39 10.01
N ASN A 297 13.98 3.04 8.88
CA ASN A 297 14.20 4.48 8.75
C ASN A 297 12.90 5.30 8.72
N GLY A 298 11.73 4.65 8.74
CA GLY A 298 10.43 5.30 8.78
C GLY A 298 9.98 5.89 7.44
N VAL A 299 10.44 5.33 6.32
CA VAL A 299 9.91 5.68 4.98
C VAL A 299 8.40 5.44 4.97
N THR A 300 7.67 6.37 4.36
CA THR A 300 6.21 6.32 4.25
C THR A 300 5.79 6.27 2.79
N TYR A 301 4.57 5.80 2.52
CA TYR A 301 3.97 5.89 1.19
C TYR A 301 4.03 7.34 0.65
N LEU A 302 3.68 8.33 1.49
CA LEU A 302 3.72 9.73 1.10
C LEU A 302 5.13 10.18 0.70
N SER A 303 6.17 9.75 1.42
CA SER A 303 7.57 10.11 1.09
C SER A 303 8.05 9.44 -0.21
N ILE A 304 7.58 8.23 -0.51
CA ILE A 304 7.84 7.55 -1.77
C ILE A 304 7.20 8.32 -2.93
N MET A 305 5.92 8.68 -2.80
CA MET A 305 5.22 9.43 -3.85
C MET A 305 5.80 10.84 -4.03
N GLN A 306 6.32 11.46 -2.96
CA GLN A 306 7.05 12.73 -3.08
C GLN A 306 8.35 12.57 -3.90
N GLN A 307 9.08 11.48 -3.70
CA GLN A 307 10.28 11.17 -4.51
C GLN A 307 9.90 10.92 -5.97
N ASN A 308 8.78 10.23 -6.22
CA ASN A 308 8.26 10.04 -7.56
C ASN A 308 7.92 11.37 -8.23
N LEU A 309 7.32 12.31 -7.51
CA LEU A 309 7.05 13.67 -8.02
C LEU A 309 8.34 14.38 -8.44
N ASP A 310 9.40 14.30 -7.64
CA ASP A 310 10.66 14.96 -7.96
C ASP A 310 11.32 14.33 -9.20
N ASN A 311 11.28 13.00 -9.33
CA ASN A 311 11.78 12.29 -10.50
C ASN A 311 10.92 12.55 -11.76
N LEU A 312 9.60 12.69 -11.59
CA LEU A 312 8.69 13.06 -12.68
C LEU A 312 8.99 14.46 -13.23
N LYS A 313 9.31 15.43 -12.36
CA LYS A 313 9.73 16.78 -12.80
C LYS A 313 10.93 16.71 -13.72
N VAL A 314 11.96 15.91 -13.38
CA VAL A 314 13.13 15.72 -14.24
C VAL A 314 12.72 15.13 -15.59
N ALA A 315 11.82 14.14 -15.59
CA ALA A 315 11.39 13.47 -16.83
C ALA A 315 10.55 14.37 -17.75
N LEU A 316 9.74 15.27 -17.20
CA LEU A 316 8.77 16.04 -17.98
C LEU A 316 9.25 17.43 -18.38
N TYR A 317 10.24 18.02 -17.67
CA TYR A 317 10.69 19.39 -17.91
C TYR A 317 12.03 19.49 -18.66
N ASP A 318 12.92 18.52 -18.53
CA ASP A 318 14.22 18.48 -19.20
C ASP A 318 14.13 17.77 -20.56
#